data_f42e9679d8033855781e1e62f1799c53
#
_entry.id   f42e9679d8033855781e1e62f1799c53
#
_cell.length_a   1.000
_cell.length_b   1.000
_cell.length_c   1.000
_cell.angle_alpha   90.00
_cell.angle_beta   90.00
_cell.angle_gamma   90.00
#
_symmetry.space_group_name_H-M   'P 1'
#
loop_
_entity.id
_entity.type
_entity.pdbx_description
1 polymer ?
#
loop_
_entity_poly.entity_id
_entity_poly.type
_entity_poly.pdbx_seq_one_letter_code
_entity_poly.pdbx_strand_id
1 'polypeptide(L)'
;MTYENAVEKIHSLLTFGSRPGLDRMRILLDRLGNPQDRLKFIHIAGTNGKGSVCAMLSSALVAAGYKTGLFISPYITDFRERIQINNCMVSESVLTDAVEKTFPIIEQLREEGTIITEFEYVNALQFYIHANADCDIVVLETGMGGLLDCTNTIKSPLCAVITTIGLDHTAILGDTIEKIAQQKCGIFKPDSMAVTSKQDIRAMKVIESTAREKKIPLATSESVSIDVIETTLKGSRFMFNDVEIDLPLSGDHQLENAKTALAALDMLRCNSLISITDEQIANGFAKAVNPARLELLSEKPIVLLDGAHNPNGIEALKSAIQKFLPNKYIIAITGMLADKDVSTSVKLLDGVFDRVYTVPVHNPRAMHPAKLMQKYAKFVDDTVTFESAEHAFDMAFEQAKKTDCAVVICGSLYLAGEIRPYIINKVKAENESAEK
;
A
#
# COMPACT_ATOMS: atom_id res chain seq x y z
N MET A 1 -7.65 23.67 16.89
CA MET A 1 -8.44 22.48 17.31
C MET A 1 -7.52 21.37 17.82
N THR A 2 -8.05 20.24 18.39
CA THR A 2 -7.22 19.07 18.70
C THR A 2 -7.01 18.23 17.45
N TYR A 3 -6.02 17.31 17.51
CA TYR A 3 -5.76 16.36 16.41
C TYR A 3 -6.97 15.45 16.12
N GLU A 4 -7.59 14.93 17.17
CA GLU A 4 -8.79 14.08 17.07
C GLU A 4 -9.92 14.82 16.35
N ASN A 5 -10.16 16.09 16.71
CA ASN A 5 -11.18 16.92 16.05
C ASN A 5 -10.82 17.18 14.57
N ALA A 6 -9.54 17.31 14.24
CA ALA A 6 -9.11 17.48 12.85
C ALA A 6 -9.39 16.21 12.04
N VAL A 7 -9.05 15.03 12.58
CA VAL A 7 -9.32 13.74 11.95
C VAL A 7 -10.82 13.47 11.83
N GLU A 8 -11.60 13.79 12.87
CA GLU A 8 -13.06 13.67 12.84
C GLU A 8 -13.70 14.55 11.75
N LYS A 9 -13.23 15.80 11.59
CA LYS A 9 -13.66 16.67 10.48
C LYS A 9 -13.36 16.05 9.12
N ILE A 10 -12.17 15.47 8.92
CA ILE A 10 -11.82 14.77 7.69
C ILE A 10 -12.79 13.60 7.46
N HIS A 11 -13.00 12.76 8.46
CA HIS A 11 -13.88 11.59 8.38
C HIS A 11 -15.36 11.96 8.21
N SER A 12 -15.79 13.14 8.61
CA SER A 12 -17.17 13.61 8.35
C SER A 12 -17.51 13.65 6.86
N LEU A 13 -16.49 13.70 5.98
CA LEU A 13 -16.64 13.68 4.52
C LEU A 13 -16.82 12.27 3.94
N LEU A 14 -16.64 11.19 4.73
CA LEU A 14 -16.85 9.80 4.28
C LEU A 14 -18.29 9.53 3.81
N THR A 15 -19.28 10.24 4.35
CA THR A 15 -20.69 10.11 3.99
C THR A 15 -20.96 10.35 2.51
N PHE A 16 -20.06 11.03 1.81
CA PHE A 16 -20.22 11.36 0.40
C PHE A 16 -19.70 10.27 -0.55
N GLY A 17 -19.08 9.22 -0.01
CA GLY A 17 -18.60 8.06 -0.75
C GLY A 17 -17.49 8.38 -1.76
N SER A 18 -17.29 7.47 -2.73
CA SER A 18 -16.35 7.68 -3.84
C SER A 18 -17.11 8.20 -5.07
N ARG A 19 -16.61 9.27 -5.66
CA ARG A 19 -17.19 9.92 -6.84
C ARG A 19 -16.09 10.16 -7.87
N PRO A 20 -15.93 9.29 -8.89
CA PRO A 20 -14.92 9.49 -9.93
C PRO A 20 -15.10 10.83 -10.66
N GLY A 21 -13.97 11.47 -10.98
CA GLY A 21 -13.96 12.75 -11.69
C GLY A 21 -12.95 13.73 -11.07
N LEU A 22 -12.36 14.59 -11.88
CA LEU A 22 -11.30 15.51 -11.45
C LEU A 22 -11.78 16.95 -11.23
N ASP A 23 -13.01 17.29 -11.65
CA ASP A 23 -13.46 18.68 -11.67
C ASP A 23 -13.58 19.28 -10.28
N ARG A 24 -14.17 18.52 -9.33
CA ARG A 24 -14.26 18.95 -7.93
C ARG A 24 -12.89 19.16 -7.30
N MET A 25 -11.97 18.23 -7.58
CA MET A 25 -10.59 18.33 -7.10
C MET A 25 -9.88 19.56 -7.68
N ARG A 26 -10.08 19.87 -8.97
CA ARG A 26 -9.54 21.08 -9.60
C ARG A 26 -10.09 22.36 -8.96
N ILE A 27 -11.39 22.41 -8.72
CA ILE A 27 -12.03 23.54 -8.03
C ILE A 27 -11.42 23.72 -6.63
N LEU A 28 -11.26 22.63 -5.87
CA LEU A 28 -10.67 22.68 -4.54
C LEU A 28 -9.21 23.17 -4.58
N LEU A 29 -8.42 22.63 -5.49
CA LEU A 29 -7.01 23.01 -5.63
C LEU A 29 -6.85 24.46 -6.06
N ASP A 30 -7.72 24.98 -6.94
CA ASP A 30 -7.72 26.38 -7.33
C ASP A 30 -7.99 27.31 -6.12
N ARG A 31 -8.96 26.96 -5.28
CA ARG A 31 -9.23 27.69 -4.01
C ARG A 31 -8.06 27.64 -3.03
N LEU A 32 -7.23 26.59 -3.10
CA LEU A 32 -6.03 26.44 -2.28
C LEU A 32 -4.79 27.08 -2.91
N GLY A 33 -4.90 27.72 -4.08
CA GLY A 33 -3.79 28.34 -4.81
C GLY A 33 -2.91 27.36 -5.54
N ASN A 34 -3.44 26.21 -5.96
CA ASN A 34 -2.78 25.17 -6.75
C ASN A 34 -1.43 24.69 -6.15
N PRO A 35 -1.40 24.23 -4.88
CA PRO A 35 -0.14 23.85 -4.22
C PRO A 35 0.62 22.76 -4.96
N GLN A 36 -0.06 21.84 -5.67
CA GLN A 36 0.54 20.79 -6.49
C GLN A 36 1.43 21.31 -7.61
N ASP A 37 1.22 22.53 -8.10
CA ASP A 37 2.01 23.11 -9.19
C ASP A 37 3.44 23.51 -8.76
N ARG A 38 3.72 23.55 -7.46
CA ARG A 38 5.03 23.82 -6.87
C ARG A 38 5.88 22.57 -6.62
N LEU A 39 5.31 21.37 -6.82
CA LEU A 39 5.91 20.10 -6.47
C LEU A 39 6.31 19.28 -7.70
N LYS A 40 7.31 18.43 -7.54
CA LYS A 40 7.70 17.40 -8.50
C LYS A 40 7.24 16.04 -8.00
N PHE A 41 6.79 15.16 -8.90
CA PHE A 41 6.17 13.91 -8.52
C PHE A 41 6.82 12.70 -9.18
N ILE A 42 6.89 11.58 -8.43
CA ILE A 42 6.90 10.24 -8.96
C ILE A 42 5.50 9.69 -8.67
N HIS A 43 4.73 9.36 -9.71
CA HIS A 43 3.32 9.00 -9.60
C HIS A 43 3.13 7.50 -9.82
N ILE A 44 2.57 6.80 -8.84
CA ILE A 44 2.52 5.34 -8.80
C ILE A 44 1.07 4.86 -8.89
N ALA A 45 0.76 4.03 -9.91
CA ALA A 45 -0.49 3.29 -10.03
C ALA A 45 -0.21 1.80 -10.15
N GLY A 46 -1.22 0.98 -9.90
CA GLY A 46 -1.13 -0.48 -9.98
C GLY A 46 -2.25 -1.14 -9.19
N THR A 47 -2.37 -2.45 -9.26
CA THR A 47 -3.28 -3.20 -8.40
C THR A 47 -2.58 -3.54 -7.09
N ASN A 48 -1.47 -4.25 -7.14
CA ASN A 48 -0.65 -4.63 -5.99
C ASN A 48 0.75 -4.04 -6.12
N GLY A 49 1.47 -3.89 -5.01
CA GLY A 49 2.85 -3.41 -4.98
C GLY A 49 3.03 -1.90 -4.88
N LYS A 50 1.98 -1.07 -5.05
CA LYS A 50 2.09 0.39 -5.02
C LYS A 50 2.78 0.91 -3.76
N GLY A 51 2.25 0.60 -2.58
CA GLY A 51 2.82 1.04 -1.30
C GLY A 51 4.26 0.58 -1.08
N SER A 52 4.61 -0.66 -1.49
CA SER A 52 5.99 -1.16 -1.39
C SER A 52 6.96 -0.39 -2.30
N VAL A 53 6.57 -0.13 -3.56
CA VAL A 53 7.36 0.69 -4.49
C VAL A 53 7.47 2.13 -3.98
N CYS A 54 6.39 2.69 -3.44
CA CYS A 54 6.41 4.02 -2.82
C CYS A 54 7.39 4.08 -1.64
N ALA A 55 7.37 3.10 -0.75
CA ALA A 55 8.27 3.03 0.40
C ALA A 55 9.75 2.95 -0.03
N MET A 56 10.07 2.09 -1.00
CA MET A 56 11.43 1.96 -1.54
C MET A 56 11.91 3.24 -2.23
N LEU A 57 11.09 3.84 -3.10
CA LEU A 57 11.42 5.09 -3.80
C LEU A 57 11.62 6.25 -2.82
N SER A 58 10.69 6.42 -1.87
CA SER A 58 10.79 7.47 -0.86
C SER A 58 12.04 7.30 -0.01
N SER A 59 12.32 6.08 0.47
CA SER A 59 13.49 5.80 1.31
C SER A 59 14.82 6.03 0.57
N ALA A 60 14.90 5.67 -0.71
CA ALA A 60 16.08 5.93 -1.54
C ALA A 60 16.32 7.43 -1.77
N LEU A 61 15.25 8.19 -2.07
CA LEU A 61 15.35 9.63 -2.25
C LEU A 61 15.76 10.36 -0.97
N VAL A 62 15.23 9.93 0.19
CA VAL A 62 15.66 10.45 1.50
C VAL A 62 17.14 10.16 1.76
N ALA A 63 17.60 8.93 1.46
CA ALA A 63 19.00 8.56 1.60
C ALA A 63 19.93 9.35 0.64
N ALA A 64 19.41 9.79 -0.49
CA ALA A 64 20.11 10.67 -1.43
C ALA A 64 20.10 12.15 -1.01
N GLY A 65 19.42 12.50 0.10
CA GLY A 65 19.39 13.85 0.65
C GLY A 65 18.26 14.74 0.15
N TYR A 66 17.29 14.20 -0.61
CA TYR A 66 16.11 14.94 -1.01
C TYR A 66 15.11 15.07 0.14
N LYS A 67 14.51 16.24 0.30
CA LYS A 67 13.34 16.42 1.16
C LYS A 67 12.13 15.81 0.47
N THR A 68 11.80 14.59 0.84
CA THR A 68 10.86 13.74 0.13
C THR A 68 9.50 13.73 0.82
N GLY A 69 8.46 14.14 0.09
CA GLY A 69 7.07 13.89 0.47
C GLY A 69 6.65 12.47 0.07
N LEU A 70 5.82 11.83 0.87
CA LEU A 70 5.21 10.54 0.57
C LEU A 70 3.71 10.61 0.84
N PHE A 71 2.92 10.21 -0.14
CA PHE A 71 1.48 10.00 0.00
C PHE A 71 1.13 8.56 -0.33
N ILE A 72 0.49 7.87 0.63
CA ILE A 72 0.04 6.47 0.48
C ILE A 72 -1.42 6.29 0.91
N SER A 73 -2.07 5.26 0.41
CA SER A 73 -3.43 4.91 0.79
C SER A 73 -3.75 3.42 0.61
N PRO A 74 -4.57 2.84 1.51
CA PRO A 74 -5.01 3.41 2.78
C PRO A 74 -3.88 3.45 3.83
N TYR A 75 -4.11 4.10 4.96
CA TYR A 75 -3.28 3.94 6.16
C TYR A 75 -3.61 2.60 6.85
N ILE A 76 -2.69 2.12 7.68
CA ILE A 76 -2.86 0.87 8.43
C ILE A 76 -3.33 1.17 9.85
N THR A 77 -2.55 1.92 10.62
CA THR A 77 -2.81 2.15 12.05
C THR A 77 -3.12 3.62 12.36
N ASP A 78 -2.33 4.54 11.83
CA ASP A 78 -2.45 5.98 12.11
C ASP A 78 -2.79 6.73 10.82
N PHE A 79 -3.79 7.62 10.91
CA PHE A 79 -4.21 8.43 9.76
C PHE A 79 -3.06 9.17 9.09
N ARG A 80 -2.06 9.61 9.86
CA ARG A 80 -0.89 10.37 9.38
C ARG A 80 0.06 9.53 8.52
N GLU A 81 -0.05 8.19 8.53
CA GLU A 81 0.70 7.34 7.61
C GLU A 81 0.48 7.75 6.15
N ARG A 82 -0.69 8.32 5.84
CA ARG A 82 -1.01 8.82 4.50
C ARG A 82 -0.14 9.97 4.04
N ILE A 83 0.40 10.79 4.96
CA ILE A 83 1.14 12.01 4.64
C ILE A 83 2.44 12.02 5.44
N GLN A 84 3.54 11.79 4.75
CA GLN A 84 4.85 11.69 5.38
C GLN A 84 5.84 12.67 4.72
N ILE A 85 6.82 13.11 5.49
CA ILE A 85 7.97 13.89 5.02
C ILE A 85 9.21 13.18 5.53
N ASN A 86 10.14 12.85 4.63
CA ASN A 86 11.36 12.10 4.93
C ASN A 86 11.06 10.77 5.67
N ASN A 87 10.04 10.04 5.22
CA ASN A 87 9.55 8.77 5.80
C ASN A 87 9.05 8.88 7.25
N CYS A 88 8.83 10.09 7.75
CA CYS A 88 8.22 10.33 9.05
C CYS A 88 6.81 10.86 8.83
N MET A 89 5.83 10.30 9.55
CA MET A 89 4.48 10.87 9.60
C MET A 89 4.55 12.34 10.00
N VAL A 90 3.77 13.19 9.35
CA VAL A 90 3.65 14.59 9.78
C VAL A 90 3.19 14.67 11.24
N SER A 91 3.65 15.66 11.99
CA SER A 91 3.21 15.83 13.38
C SER A 91 1.71 16.15 13.45
N GLU A 92 1.10 15.83 14.57
CA GLU A 92 -0.30 16.16 14.84
C GLU A 92 -0.56 17.66 14.66
N SER A 93 0.37 18.51 15.11
CA SER A 93 0.27 19.96 14.93
C SER A 93 0.26 20.37 13.46
N VAL A 94 1.15 19.81 12.63
CA VAL A 94 1.19 20.12 11.19
C VAL A 94 -0.11 19.73 10.50
N LEU A 95 -0.67 18.55 10.81
CA LEU A 95 -1.94 18.12 10.25
C LEU A 95 -3.08 19.01 10.72
N THR A 96 -3.14 19.31 12.02
CA THR A 96 -4.18 20.14 12.63
C THR A 96 -4.19 21.55 12.06
N ASP A 97 -3.02 22.20 11.99
CA ASP A 97 -2.87 23.54 11.41
C ASP A 97 -3.28 23.58 9.93
N ALA A 98 -2.94 22.53 9.17
CA ALA A 98 -3.33 22.42 7.77
C ALA A 98 -4.86 22.29 7.64
N VAL A 99 -5.50 21.46 8.47
CA VAL A 99 -6.97 21.32 8.50
C VAL A 99 -7.65 22.63 8.92
N GLU A 100 -7.15 23.31 9.95
CA GLU A 100 -7.71 24.61 10.36
C GLU A 100 -7.71 25.65 9.24
N LYS A 101 -6.64 25.66 8.43
CA LYS A 101 -6.51 26.61 7.33
C LYS A 101 -7.31 26.24 6.09
N THR A 102 -7.49 24.94 5.81
CA THR A 102 -8.05 24.49 4.54
C THR A 102 -9.51 24.03 4.65
N PHE A 103 -9.95 23.53 5.79
CA PHE A 103 -11.32 23.02 5.96
C PHE A 103 -12.43 24.07 5.79
N PRO A 104 -12.26 25.36 6.17
CA PRO A 104 -13.23 26.39 5.86
C PRO A 104 -13.54 26.54 4.37
N ILE A 105 -12.58 26.23 3.49
CA ILE A 105 -12.79 26.22 2.03
C ILE A 105 -13.75 25.07 1.64
N ILE A 106 -13.66 23.93 2.31
CA ILE A 106 -14.57 22.81 2.09
C ILE A 106 -16.01 23.19 2.45
N GLU A 107 -16.18 23.89 3.57
CA GLU A 107 -17.49 24.38 4.03
C GLU A 107 -18.09 25.39 3.03
N GLN A 108 -17.29 26.34 2.56
CA GLN A 108 -17.72 27.30 1.50
C GLN A 108 -18.10 26.60 0.20
N LEU A 109 -17.27 25.67 -0.30
CA LEU A 109 -17.57 24.90 -1.50
C LEU A 109 -18.87 24.09 -1.37
N ARG A 110 -19.14 23.57 -0.17
CA ARG A 110 -20.39 22.86 0.13
C ARG A 110 -21.60 23.78 0.05
N GLU A 111 -21.51 25.01 0.59
CA GLU A 111 -22.56 26.02 0.48
C GLU A 111 -22.81 26.44 -0.98
N GLU A 112 -21.76 26.46 -1.79
CA GLU A 112 -21.82 26.71 -3.24
C GLU A 112 -22.34 25.49 -4.04
N GLY A 113 -22.64 24.38 -3.38
CA GLY A 113 -23.16 23.15 -4.03
C GLY A 113 -22.08 22.18 -4.52
N THR A 114 -20.80 22.45 -4.27
CA THR A 114 -19.69 21.54 -4.60
C THR A 114 -19.36 20.65 -3.40
N ILE A 115 -19.72 19.37 -3.48
CA ILE A 115 -19.48 18.40 -2.41
C ILE A 115 -18.13 17.71 -2.63
N ILE A 116 -17.18 17.95 -1.73
CA ILE A 116 -15.86 17.32 -1.71
C ILE A 116 -15.93 16.04 -0.89
N THR A 117 -15.37 14.95 -1.40
CA THR A 117 -15.25 13.66 -0.69
C THR A 117 -14.04 13.66 0.22
N GLU A 118 -14.00 12.73 1.20
CA GLU A 118 -12.84 12.56 2.09
C GLU A 118 -11.54 12.39 1.32
N PHE A 119 -11.51 11.49 0.33
CA PHE A 119 -10.30 11.20 -0.41
C PHE A 119 -9.82 12.39 -1.27
N GLU A 120 -10.74 13.18 -1.85
CA GLU A 120 -10.39 14.43 -2.53
C GLU A 120 -9.77 15.44 -1.56
N TYR A 121 -10.36 15.60 -0.37
CA TYR A 121 -9.82 16.51 0.62
C TYR A 121 -8.45 16.08 1.14
N VAL A 122 -8.27 14.81 1.47
CA VAL A 122 -6.98 14.28 1.94
C VAL A 122 -5.88 14.45 0.88
N ASN A 123 -6.22 14.30 -0.41
CA ASN A 123 -5.29 14.59 -1.50
C ASN A 123 -4.94 16.08 -1.60
N ALA A 124 -5.90 16.97 -1.47
CA ALA A 124 -5.63 18.41 -1.45
C ALA A 124 -4.77 18.80 -0.24
N LEU A 125 -5.07 18.18 0.92
CA LEU A 125 -4.35 18.41 2.17
C LEU A 125 -2.87 18.00 2.08
N GLN A 126 -2.57 16.82 1.49
CA GLN A 126 -1.19 16.39 1.31
C GLN A 126 -0.44 17.31 0.33
N PHE A 127 -1.04 17.78 -0.77
CA PHE A 127 -0.41 18.76 -1.65
C PHE A 127 -0.12 20.07 -0.91
N TYR A 128 -1.06 20.54 -0.10
CA TYR A 128 -0.88 21.73 0.72
C TYR A 128 0.27 21.57 1.73
N ILE A 129 0.32 20.45 2.45
CA ILE A 129 1.36 20.17 3.44
C ILE A 129 2.73 20.03 2.78
N HIS A 130 2.87 19.20 1.74
CA HIS A 130 4.15 18.99 1.08
C HIS A 130 4.69 20.26 0.42
N ALA A 131 3.81 21.07 -0.18
CA ALA A 131 4.21 22.34 -0.80
C ALA A 131 4.64 23.39 0.24
N ASN A 132 3.99 23.46 1.40
CA ASN A 132 4.39 24.37 2.48
C ASN A 132 5.62 23.87 3.27
N ALA A 133 5.93 22.60 3.13
CA ALA A 133 7.16 22.02 3.66
C ALA A 133 8.32 22.13 2.66
N ASP A 134 8.14 22.69 1.47
CA ASP A 134 9.15 22.78 0.40
C ASP A 134 9.79 21.41 0.10
N CYS A 135 8.95 20.39 -0.12
CA CYS A 135 9.43 19.07 -0.54
C CYS A 135 10.01 19.15 -1.96
N ASP A 136 11.20 18.58 -2.17
CA ASP A 136 11.87 18.53 -3.48
C ASP A 136 11.16 17.60 -4.46
N ILE A 137 10.73 16.43 -3.98
CA ILE A 137 10.04 15.38 -4.73
C ILE A 137 8.96 14.75 -3.84
N VAL A 138 7.81 14.47 -4.43
CA VAL A 138 6.72 13.73 -3.77
C VAL A 138 6.51 12.39 -4.46
N VAL A 139 6.61 11.31 -3.70
CA VAL A 139 6.21 9.96 -4.12
C VAL A 139 4.72 9.84 -3.85
N LEU A 140 3.92 9.73 -4.93
CA LEU A 140 2.46 9.89 -4.91
C LEU A 140 1.77 8.59 -5.32
N GLU A 141 1.17 7.88 -4.38
CA GLU A 141 0.36 6.69 -4.65
C GLU A 141 -1.06 7.07 -5.11
N THR A 142 -1.55 6.47 -6.20
CA THR A 142 -2.98 6.56 -6.57
C THR A 142 -3.85 5.79 -5.58
N GLY A 143 -5.02 6.32 -5.25
CA GLY A 143 -6.00 5.60 -4.44
C GLY A 143 -6.62 4.44 -5.23
N MET A 144 -7.18 4.73 -6.41
CA MET A 144 -7.86 3.74 -7.25
C MET A 144 -7.77 4.09 -8.73
N GLY A 145 -7.39 3.12 -9.56
CA GLY A 145 -7.29 3.33 -11.00
C GLY A 145 -6.08 4.19 -11.35
N GLY A 146 -6.32 5.37 -11.87
CA GLY A 146 -5.32 6.34 -12.29
C GLY A 146 -5.95 7.50 -13.07
N LEU A 147 -6.66 7.23 -14.16
CA LEU A 147 -7.21 8.24 -15.08
C LEU A 147 -8.10 9.28 -14.36
N LEU A 148 -9.00 8.82 -13.51
CA LEU A 148 -9.94 9.65 -12.76
C LEU A 148 -9.63 9.70 -11.26
N ASP A 149 -8.45 9.23 -10.86
CA ASP A 149 -8.00 9.36 -9.48
C ASP A 149 -7.66 10.81 -9.17
N CYS A 150 -8.03 11.31 -8.00
CA CYS A 150 -7.80 12.72 -7.66
C CYS A 150 -6.33 13.09 -7.56
N THR A 151 -5.41 12.12 -7.37
CA THR A 151 -3.96 12.35 -7.49
C THR A 151 -3.55 12.78 -8.90
N ASN A 152 -4.35 12.42 -9.92
CA ASN A 152 -4.05 12.69 -11.33
C ASN A 152 -4.35 14.14 -11.79
N THR A 153 -4.57 15.04 -10.83
CA THR A 153 -4.68 16.49 -11.08
C THR A 153 -3.33 17.16 -11.28
N ILE A 154 -2.21 16.49 -11.02
CA ILE A 154 -0.86 16.99 -11.33
C ILE A 154 -0.64 17.10 -12.84
N LYS A 155 0.18 18.08 -13.27
CA LYS A 155 0.44 18.35 -14.70
C LYS A 155 1.21 17.22 -15.36
N SER A 156 2.44 16.99 -14.91
CA SER A 156 3.31 15.93 -15.43
C SER A 156 4.23 15.43 -14.33
N PRO A 157 4.23 14.13 -14.01
CA PRO A 157 5.21 13.58 -13.09
C PRO A 157 6.59 13.46 -13.75
N LEU A 158 7.67 13.49 -12.97
CA LEU A 158 9.01 13.13 -13.44
C LEU A 158 9.01 11.71 -14.00
N CYS A 159 8.34 10.80 -13.29
CA CYS A 159 8.17 9.41 -13.70
C CYS A 159 6.80 8.89 -13.25
N ALA A 160 6.10 8.24 -14.17
CA ALA A 160 4.88 7.48 -13.88
C ALA A 160 5.22 5.99 -13.75
N VAL A 161 4.85 5.35 -12.65
CA VAL A 161 5.18 3.95 -12.39
C VAL A 161 3.90 3.12 -12.34
N ILE A 162 3.84 2.05 -13.14
CA ILE A 162 2.76 1.06 -13.11
C ILE A 162 3.28 -0.22 -12.45
N THR A 163 2.84 -0.49 -11.22
CA THR A 163 3.11 -1.75 -10.55
C THR A 163 2.21 -2.86 -11.10
N THR A 164 2.31 -4.09 -10.57
CA THR A 164 1.55 -5.24 -11.08
C THR A 164 0.06 -4.95 -11.21
N ILE A 165 -0.50 -5.26 -12.40
CA ILE A 165 -1.92 -5.16 -12.71
C ILE A 165 -2.59 -6.52 -12.53
N GLY A 166 -3.74 -6.52 -11.86
CA GLY A 166 -4.61 -7.68 -11.68
C GLY A 166 -6.07 -7.25 -11.59
N LEU A 167 -6.98 -8.21 -11.51
CA LEU A 167 -8.41 -7.95 -11.34
C LEU A 167 -8.67 -7.46 -9.90
N ASP A 168 -9.06 -6.21 -9.76
CA ASP A 168 -9.57 -5.60 -8.52
C ASP A 168 -10.44 -4.40 -8.88
N HIS A 169 -11.35 -4.04 -8.00
CA HIS A 169 -12.30 -2.93 -8.23
C HIS A 169 -13.05 -3.02 -9.57
N THR A 170 -13.39 -4.24 -10.00
CA THR A 170 -13.94 -4.53 -11.35
C THR A 170 -15.24 -3.80 -11.64
N ALA A 171 -16.06 -3.52 -10.62
CA ALA A 171 -17.28 -2.73 -10.74
C ALA A 171 -17.04 -1.26 -11.17
N ILE A 172 -15.83 -0.73 -10.97
CA ILE A 172 -15.49 0.68 -11.25
C ILE A 172 -14.49 0.78 -12.39
N LEU A 173 -13.43 -0.06 -12.36
CA LEU A 173 -12.31 0.03 -13.32
C LEU A 173 -12.52 -0.79 -14.57
N GLY A 174 -13.54 -1.67 -14.57
CA GLY A 174 -13.82 -2.61 -15.66
C GLY A 174 -13.43 -4.04 -15.31
N ASP A 175 -14.00 -4.97 -16.03
CA ASP A 175 -14.01 -6.41 -15.77
C ASP A 175 -12.90 -7.19 -16.51
N THR A 176 -12.01 -6.49 -17.20
CA THR A 176 -10.86 -7.09 -17.91
C THR A 176 -9.54 -6.42 -17.53
N ILE A 177 -8.44 -7.17 -17.69
CA ILE A 177 -7.09 -6.68 -17.44
C ILE A 177 -6.77 -5.45 -18.30
N GLU A 178 -7.21 -5.44 -19.56
CA GLU A 178 -7.01 -4.34 -20.51
C GLU A 178 -7.71 -3.06 -20.05
N LYS A 179 -8.96 -3.15 -19.59
CA LYS A 179 -9.71 -1.99 -19.07
C LYS A 179 -9.04 -1.41 -17.83
N ILE A 180 -8.64 -2.29 -16.90
CA ILE A 180 -7.94 -1.87 -15.69
C ILE A 180 -6.58 -1.24 -16.04
N ALA A 181 -5.82 -1.81 -16.98
CA ALA A 181 -4.57 -1.25 -17.48
C ALA A 181 -4.79 0.15 -18.07
N GLN A 182 -5.83 0.34 -18.89
CA GLN A 182 -6.17 1.63 -19.48
C GLN A 182 -6.46 2.70 -18.42
N GLN A 183 -7.22 2.35 -17.37
CA GLN A 183 -7.48 3.25 -16.25
C GLN A 183 -6.19 3.65 -15.54
N LYS A 184 -5.27 2.70 -15.31
CA LYS A 184 -4.01 2.96 -14.61
C LYS A 184 -3.03 3.76 -15.46
N CYS A 185 -2.94 3.49 -16.75
CA CYS A 185 -2.14 4.26 -17.70
C CYS A 185 -2.62 5.73 -17.87
N GLY A 186 -3.77 6.08 -17.31
CA GLY A 186 -4.24 7.46 -17.24
C GLY A 186 -3.29 8.42 -16.51
N ILE A 187 -2.33 7.90 -15.71
CA ILE A 187 -1.28 8.70 -15.07
C ILE A 187 -0.12 9.07 -16.03
N PHE A 188 -0.06 8.47 -17.22
CA PHE A 188 0.93 8.84 -18.23
C PHE A 188 0.61 10.21 -18.81
N LYS A 189 1.55 11.12 -18.75
CA LYS A 189 1.42 12.49 -19.22
C LYS A 189 2.51 12.80 -20.25
N PRO A 190 2.26 13.74 -21.18
CA PRO A 190 3.34 14.28 -22.00
C PRO A 190 4.49 14.81 -21.12
N ASP A 191 5.69 14.82 -21.64
CA ASP A 191 6.91 15.32 -20.96
C ASP A 191 7.25 14.57 -19.65
N SER A 192 6.72 13.34 -19.46
CA SER A 192 7.09 12.44 -18.38
C SER A 192 7.82 11.21 -18.93
N MET A 193 8.24 10.33 -18.02
CA MET A 193 8.74 8.99 -18.31
C MET A 193 7.85 7.96 -17.66
N ALA A 194 7.89 6.72 -18.16
CA ALA A 194 7.11 5.63 -17.61
C ALA A 194 7.98 4.42 -17.27
N VAL A 195 7.64 3.78 -16.16
CA VAL A 195 8.21 2.48 -15.76
C VAL A 195 7.08 1.53 -15.43
N THR A 196 7.22 0.25 -15.78
CA THR A 196 6.25 -0.77 -15.40
C THR A 196 6.93 -1.99 -14.81
N SER A 197 6.28 -2.62 -13.82
CA SER A 197 6.61 -3.98 -13.38
C SER A 197 6.41 -4.95 -14.54
N LYS A 198 6.90 -6.20 -14.38
CA LYS A 198 6.50 -7.32 -15.23
C LYS A 198 4.98 -7.46 -15.21
N GLN A 199 4.36 -7.64 -16.39
CA GLN A 199 2.91 -7.62 -16.56
C GLN A 199 2.39 -8.85 -17.32
N ASP A 200 1.09 -9.13 -17.14
CA ASP A 200 0.34 -9.94 -18.10
C ASP A 200 0.44 -9.31 -19.50
N ILE A 201 0.60 -10.14 -20.53
CA ILE A 201 0.78 -9.68 -21.93
C ILE A 201 -0.34 -8.73 -22.40
N ARG A 202 -1.57 -8.90 -21.89
CA ARG A 202 -2.72 -8.05 -22.21
C ARG A 202 -2.55 -6.65 -21.62
N ALA A 203 -2.09 -6.57 -20.36
CA ALA A 203 -1.78 -5.30 -19.71
C ALA A 203 -0.59 -4.61 -20.39
N MET A 204 0.48 -5.36 -20.71
CA MET A 204 1.67 -4.83 -21.35
C MET A 204 1.37 -4.16 -22.70
N LYS A 205 0.53 -4.79 -23.52
CA LYS A 205 0.09 -4.19 -24.80
C LYS A 205 -0.58 -2.83 -24.62
N VAL A 206 -1.42 -2.67 -23.60
CA VAL A 206 -2.09 -1.39 -23.30
C VAL A 206 -1.07 -0.36 -22.82
N ILE A 207 -0.15 -0.74 -21.94
CA ILE A 207 0.90 0.14 -21.40
C ILE A 207 1.79 0.66 -22.52
N GLU A 208 2.31 -0.24 -23.39
CA GLU A 208 3.15 0.12 -24.54
C GLU A 208 2.42 1.01 -25.53
N SER A 209 1.17 0.69 -25.85
CA SER A 209 0.35 1.50 -26.76
C SER A 209 0.16 2.90 -26.21
N THR A 210 -0.17 3.03 -24.91
CA THR A 210 -0.38 4.31 -24.25
C THR A 210 0.91 5.14 -24.18
N ALA A 211 2.04 4.50 -23.83
CA ALA A 211 3.34 5.20 -23.81
C ALA A 211 3.73 5.73 -25.20
N ARG A 212 3.50 4.92 -26.25
CA ARG A 212 3.73 5.32 -27.63
C ARG A 212 2.82 6.48 -28.08
N GLU A 213 1.53 6.41 -27.74
CA GLU A 213 0.56 7.48 -28.02
C GLU A 213 0.97 8.80 -27.35
N LYS A 214 1.38 8.73 -26.08
CA LYS A 214 1.85 9.89 -25.30
C LYS A 214 3.27 10.35 -25.68
N LYS A 215 3.98 9.56 -26.50
CA LYS A 215 5.38 9.80 -26.93
C LYS A 215 6.34 9.90 -25.74
N ILE A 216 6.15 9.08 -24.71
CA ILE A 216 7.01 9.05 -23.53
C ILE A 216 7.87 7.78 -23.53
N PRO A 217 9.13 7.85 -23.03
CA PRO A 217 9.96 6.67 -22.87
C PRO A 217 9.35 5.72 -21.83
N LEU A 218 9.46 4.42 -22.10
CA LEU A 218 8.98 3.35 -21.23
C LEU A 218 10.12 2.38 -20.93
N ALA A 219 10.39 2.13 -19.66
CA ALA A 219 11.23 1.03 -19.19
C ALA A 219 10.39 -0.01 -18.43
N THR A 220 10.94 -1.20 -18.26
CA THR A 220 10.32 -2.28 -17.52
C THR A 220 11.24 -2.76 -16.40
N SER A 221 10.69 -3.33 -15.32
CA SER A 221 11.47 -4.00 -14.27
C SER A 221 12.38 -5.11 -14.82
N GLU A 222 12.05 -5.69 -15.97
CA GLU A 222 12.85 -6.73 -16.62
C GLU A 222 14.18 -6.20 -17.19
N SER A 223 14.34 -4.89 -17.36
CA SER A 223 15.62 -4.27 -17.72
C SER A 223 16.62 -4.20 -16.57
N VAL A 224 16.16 -4.45 -15.33
CA VAL A 224 17.00 -4.45 -14.13
C VAL A 224 17.36 -5.88 -13.76
N SER A 225 18.64 -6.19 -13.69
CA SER A 225 19.16 -7.45 -13.17
C SER A 225 19.49 -7.29 -11.68
N ILE A 226 19.10 -8.28 -10.89
CA ILE A 226 19.52 -8.43 -9.48
C ILE A 226 19.95 -9.88 -9.27
N ASP A 227 20.99 -10.09 -8.48
CA ASP A 227 21.43 -11.43 -8.09
C ASP A 227 20.99 -11.69 -6.66
N VAL A 228 19.98 -12.55 -6.50
CA VAL A 228 19.37 -12.83 -5.19
C VAL A 228 20.32 -13.70 -4.36
N ILE A 229 20.72 -13.20 -3.19
CA ILE A 229 21.58 -13.89 -2.22
C ILE A 229 20.71 -14.74 -1.29
N GLU A 230 19.67 -14.11 -0.71
CA GLU A 230 18.83 -14.75 0.30
C GLU A 230 17.44 -14.14 0.33
N THR A 231 16.43 -14.97 0.64
CA THR A 231 15.07 -14.52 0.94
C THR A 231 14.57 -15.22 2.20
N THR A 232 14.08 -14.44 3.16
CA THR A 232 13.59 -14.90 4.46
C THR A 232 12.28 -14.20 4.84
N LEU A 233 11.69 -14.59 5.98
CA LEU A 233 10.56 -13.85 6.56
C LEU A 233 10.92 -12.42 7.01
N LYS A 234 12.20 -12.11 7.20
CA LYS A 234 12.68 -10.77 7.58
C LYS A 234 12.91 -9.85 6.39
N GLY A 235 12.99 -10.41 5.19
CA GLY A 235 13.28 -9.65 3.98
C GLY A 235 14.12 -10.44 2.98
N SER A 236 14.74 -9.70 2.06
CA SER A 236 15.55 -10.26 0.99
C SER A 236 16.88 -9.51 0.87
N ARG A 237 17.98 -10.25 0.62
CA ARG A 237 19.28 -9.69 0.27
C ARG A 237 19.62 -10.04 -1.16
N PHE A 238 20.09 -9.06 -1.90
CA PHE A 238 20.46 -9.22 -3.31
C PHE A 238 21.52 -8.21 -3.72
N MET A 239 22.27 -8.54 -4.79
CA MET A 239 23.18 -7.61 -5.44
C MET A 239 22.45 -6.82 -6.52
N PHE A 240 22.70 -5.52 -6.56
CA PHE A 240 22.36 -4.64 -7.66
C PHE A 240 23.61 -3.89 -8.08
N ASN A 241 24.03 -4.06 -9.35
CA ASN A 241 25.36 -3.71 -9.77
C ASN A 241 26.40 -4.39 -8.83
N ASP A 242 27.32 -3.67 -8.25
CA ASP A 242 28.33 -4.19 -7.31
C ASP A 242 27.97 -3.90 -5.83
N VAL A 243 26.71 -3.52 -5.53
CA VAL A 243 26.27 -3.12 -4.19
C VAL A 243 25.25 -4.14 -3.65
N GLU A 244 25.51 -4.64 -2.43
CA GLU A 244 24.54 -5.47 -1.69
C GLU A 244 23.42 -4.62 -1.11
N ILE A 245 22.20 -5.07 -1.34
CA ILE A 245 20.97 -4.44 -0.83
C ILE A 245 20.29 -5.39 0.15
N ASP A 246 20.07 -4.91 1.37
CA ASP A 246 19.27 -5.58 2.40
C ASP A 246 17.88 -4.91 2.44
N LEU A 247 16.86 -5.62 1.92
CA LEU A 247 15.49 -5.11 1.82
C LEU A 247 14.61 -5.78 2.89
N PRO A 248 14.14 -5.05 3.93
CA PRO A 248 13.33 -5.62 5.02
C PRO A 248 11.85 -5.85 4.63
N LEU A 249 11.59 -6.16 3.37
CA LEU A 249 10.28 -6.53 2.86
C LEU A 249 10.32 -7.97 2.35
N SER A 250 9.49 -8.83 2.94
CA SER A 250 9.48 -10.26 2.69
C SER A 250 8.60 -10.66 1.50
N GLY A 251 8.98 -11.76 0.83
CA GLY A 251 8.26 -12.39 -0.26
C GLY A 251 8.81 -12.07 -1.65
N ASP A 252 8.73 -13.04 -2.57
CA ASP A 252 9.32 -12.94 -3.91
C ASP A 252 8.73 -11.77 -4.74
N HIS A 253 7.46 -11.42 -4.48
CA HIS A 253 6.83 -10.26 -5.09
C HIS A 253 7.50 -8.93 -4.71
N GLN A 254 8.20 -8.87 -3.57
CA GLN A 254 8.94 -7.67 -3.16
C GLN A 254 10.25 -7.50 -3.96
N LEU A 255 10.84 -8.59 -4.44
CA LEU A 255 11.97 -8.51 -5.38
C LEU A 255 11.54 -7.89 -6.72
N GLU A 256 10.33 -8.23 -7.21
CA GLU A 256 9.79 -7.60 -8.42
C GLU A 256 9.43 -6.12 -8.18
N ASN A 257 8.90 -5.79 -7.00
CA ASN A 257 8.69 -4.40 -6.61
C ASN A 257 10.02 -3.63 -6.50
N ALA A 258 11.07 -4.26 -5.96
CA ALA A 258 12.41 -3.68 -5.89
C ALA A 258 12.98 -3.38 -7.28
N LYS A 259 12.89 -4.33 -8.22
CA LYS A 259 13.30 -4.12 -9.63
C LYS A 259 12.54 -2.97 -10.27
N THR A 260 11.24 -2.84 -9.96
CA THR A 260 10.42 -1.72 -10.47
C THR A 260 10.88 -0.38 -9.91
N ALA A 261 11.17 -0.31 -8.61
CA ALA A 261 11.70 0.90 -7.97
C ALA A 261 13.11 1.25 -8.49
N LEU A 262 13.99 0.25 -8.65
CA LEU A 262 15.32 0.42 -9.24
C LEU A 262 15.24 0.95 -10.67
N ALA A 263 14.35 0.38 -11.51
CA ALA A 263 14.14 0.86 -12.88
C ALA A 263 13.69 2.33 -12.92
N ALA A 264 12.85 2.74 -11.96
CA ALA A 264 12.40 4.13 -11.86
C ALA A 264 13.54 5.07 -11.42
N LEU A 265 14.36 4.67 -10.45
CA LEU A 265 15.52 5.44 -10.00
C LEU A 265 16.58 5.55 -11.10
N ASP A 266 16.86 4.45 -11.81
CA ASP A 266 17.79 4.43 -12.94
C ASP A 266 17.32 5.35 -14.07
N MET A 267 16.04 5.28 -14.43
CA MET A 267 15.47 6.14 -15.45
C MET A 267 15.60 7.62 -15.07
N LEU A 268 15.33 7.97 -13.83
CA LEU A 268 15.44 9.35 -13.34
C LEU A 268 16.89 9.83 -13.30
N ARG A 269 17.86 9.02 -12.83
CA ARG A 269 19.28 9.41 -12.76
C ARG A 269 19.92 9.49 -14.14
N CYS A 270 19.62 8.56 -15.06
CA CYS A 270 20.14 8.59 -16.43
C CYS A 270 19.66 9.81 -17.21
N ASN A 271 18.51 10.37 -16.87
CA ASN A 271 18.00 11.61 -17.45
C ASN A 271 18.35 12.87 -16.64
N SER A 272 19.26 12.75 -15.65
CA SER A 272 19.74 13.86 -14.81
C SER A 272 18.63 14.60 -14.05
N LEU A 273 17.51 13.93 -13.76
CA LEU A 273 16.40 14.47 -12.96
C LEU A 273 16.62 14.33 -11.47
N ILE A 274 17.42 13.34 -11.08
CA ILE A 274 17.92 13.14 -9.71
C ILE A 274 19.41 12.77 -9.73
N SER A 275 20.08 13.00 -8.60
CA SER A 275 21.44 12.51 -8.33
C SER A 275 21.36 11.51 -7.20
N ILE A 276 21.69 10.26 -7.46
CA ILE A 276 21.63 9.17 -6.48
C ILE A 276 22.66 8.10 -6.84
N THR A 277 23.41 7.60 -5.85
CA THR A 277 24.36 6.48 -6.01
C THR A 277 23.72 5.15 -5.65
N ASP A 278 24.34 4.03 -6.05
CA ASP A 278 23.83 2.70 -5.71
C ASP A 278 23.90 2.42 -4.21
N GLU A 279 24.92 2.97 -3.50
CA GLU A 279 25.03 2.90 -2.04
C GLU A 279 23.90 3.69 -1.34
N GLN A 280 23.50 4.85 -1.88
CA GLN A 280 22.36 5.59 -1.36
C GLN A 280 21.05 4.83 -1.58
N ILE A 281 20.89 4.16 -2.73
CA ILE A 281 19.76 3.27 -2.99
C ILE A 281 19.73 2.13 -1.96
N ALA A 282 20.86 1.45 -1.74
CA ALA A 282 20.96 0.37 -0.77
C ALA A 282 20.63 0.83 0.65
N ASN A 283 21.20 1.97 1.09
CA ASN A 283 20.92 2.57 2.38
C ASN A 283 19.45 2.99 2.55
N GLY A 284 18.81 3.40 1.48
CA GLY A 284 17.40 3.73 1.46
C GLY A 284 16.52 2.48 1.55
N PHE A 285 16.77 1.49 0.71
CA PHE A 285 16.00 0.24 0.68
C PHE A 285 16.06 -0.50 2.01
N ALA A 286 17.21 -0.48 2.70
CA ALA A 286 17.36 -1.05 4.03
C ALA A 286 16.47 -0.40 5.11
N LYS A 287 15.92 0.79 4.83
CA LYS A 287 15.01 1.51 5.72
C LYS A 287 13.56 1.54 5.21
N ALA A 288 13.27 0.83 4.11
CA ALA A 288 11.92 0.80 3.56
C ALA A 288 10.97 0.04 4.47
N VAL A 289 9.87 0.67 4.86
CA VAL A 289 8.84 0.09 5.73
C VAL A 289 7.49 0.15 5.03
N ASN A 290 6.80 -0.98 5.01
CA ASN A 290 5.43 -1.05 4.51
C ASN A 290 4.62 -2.03 5.38
N PRO A 291 3.93 -1.54 6.43
CA PRO A 291 3.23 -2.39 7.39
C PRO A 291 2.16 -3.27 6.73
N ALA A 292 1.88 -4.40 7.37
CA ALA A 292 0.89 -5.38 6.90
C ALA A 292 1.16 -5.87 5.45
N ARG A 293 2.43 -6.01 5.09
CA ARG A 293 2.87 -6.67 3.85
C ARG A 293 3.85 -7.79 4.19
N LEU A 294 3.31 -8.96 4.48
CA LEU A 294 4.03 -10.11 5.00
C LEU A 294 4.94 -9.73 6.19
N GLU A 295 4.39 -8.91 7.09
CA GLU A 295 5.11 -8.34 8.21
C GLU A 295 5.31 -9.37 9.31
N LEU A 296 6.57 -9.67 9.65
CA LEU A 296 6.94 -10.55 10.74
C LEU A 296 6.89 -9.78 12.06
N LEU A 297 5.84 -9.99 12.87
CA LEU A 297 5.64 -9.33 14.15
C LEU A 297 6.28 -10.07 15.33
N SER A 298 6.49 -11.39 15.20
CA SER A 298 7.20 -12.22 16.19
C SER A 298 7.87 -13.40 15.49
N GLU A 299 9.03 -13.79 16.00
CA GLU A 299 9.77 -14.97 15.52
C GLU A 299 9.46 -16.22 16.37
N LYS A 300 9.10 -16.03 17.63
CA LYS A 300 8.85 -17.13 18.59
C LYS A 300 7.73 -16.76 19.55
N PRO A 301 6.50 -17.25 19.30
CA PRO A 301 6.08 -18.00 18.11
C PRO A 301 6.04 -17.10 16.86
N ILE A 302 6.09 -17.70 15.66
CA ILE A 302 6.00 -16.95 14.42
C ILE A 302 4.61 -16.31 14.31
N VAL A 303 4.58 -14.98 14.12
CA VAL A 303 3.36 -14.20 13.87
C VAL A 303 3.57 -13.37 12.63
N LEU A 304 2.77 -13.62 11.59
CA LEU A 304 2.78 -12.89 10.32
C LEU A 304 1.50 -12.09 10.17
N LEU A 305 1.65 -10.85 9.72
CA LEU A 305 0.54 -9.95 9.39
C LEU A 305 0.60 -9.55 7.91
N ASP A 306 -0.49 -9.81 7.19
CA ASP A 306 -0.60 -9.46 5.77
C ASP A 306 -1.98 -8.91 5.42
N GLY A 307 -2.02 -7.82 4.67
CA GLY A 307 -3.25 -7.19 4.20
C GLY A 307 -3.83 -7.77 2.91
N ALA A 308 -3.38 -8.95 2.46
CA ALA A 308 -3.88 -9.61 1.25
C ALA A 308 -5.41 -9.81 1.32
N HIS A 309 -6.12 -9.31 0.28
CA HIS A 309 -7.58 -9.27 0.25
C HIS A 309 -8.18 -9.45 -1.16
N ASN A 310 -7.33 -9.69 -2.16
CA ASN A 310 -7.72 -10.01 -3.52
C ASN A 310 -6.96 -11.26 -4.00
N PRO A 311 -7.42 -11.96 -5.05
CA PRO A 311 -6.82 -13.22 -5.47
C PRO A 311 -5.31 -13.16 -5.69
N ASN A 312 -4.79 -12.10 -6.33
CA ASN A 312 -3.35 -11.97 -6.58
C ASN A 312 -2.54 -11.78 -5.27
N GLY A 313 -3.06 -10.98 -4.31
CA GLY A 313 -2.43 -10.82 -3.00
C GLY A 313 -2.44 -12.11 -2.19
N ILE A 314 -3.56 -12.82 -2.22
CA ILE A 314 -3.70 -14.13 -1.56
C ILE A 314 -2.76 -15.18 -2.17
N GLU A 315 -2.55 -15.17 -3.48
CA GLU A 315 -1.60 -16.08 -4.13
C GLU A 315 -0.14 -15.78 -3.72
N ALA A 316 0.21 -14.50 -3.59
CA ALA A 316 1.51 -14.09 -3.05
C ALA A 316 1.69 -14.54 -1.59
N LEU A 317 0.68 -14.36 -0.73
CA LEU A 317 0.69 -14.84 0.65
C LEU A 317 0.84 -16.37 0.72
N LYS A 318 0.04 -17.12 -0.07
CA LYS A 318 0.16 -18.58 -0.19
C LYS A 318 1.58 -19.01 -0.53
N SER A 319 2.15 -18.43 -1.59
CA SER A 319 3.50 -18.74 -2.04
C SER A 319 4.54 -18.47 -0.95
N ALA A 320 4.39 -17.38 -0.20
CA ALA A 320 5.28 -17.05 0.90
C ALA A 320 5.15 -18.03 2.07
N ILE A 321 3.93 -18.41 2.46
CA ILE A 321 3.70 -19.41 3.52
C ILE A 321 4.34 -20.75 3.12
N GLN A 322 4.10 -21.22 1.90
CA GLN A 322 4.66 -22.48 1.40
C GLN A 322 6.19 -22.46 1.34
N LYS A 323 6.78 -21.32 0.98
CA LYS A 323 8.23 -21.15 0.90
C LYS A 323 8.90 -21.06 2.27
N PHE A 324 8.37 -20.24 3.16
CA PHE A 324 9.05 -19.89 4.41
C PHE A 324 8.60 -20.70 5.62
N LEU A 325 7.42 -21.33 5.55
CA LEU A 325 6.83 -22.12 6.61
C LEU A 325 6.48 -23.56 6.16
N PRO A 326 7.37 -24.25 5.43
CA PRO A 326 7.07 -25.60 4.97
C PRO A 326 6.84 -26.51 6.17
N ASN A 327 5.75 -27.30 6.12
CA ASN A 327 5.37 -28.27 7.15
C ASN A 327 5.04 -27.67 8.55
N LYS A 328 4.88 -26.35 8.67
CA LYS A 328 4.37 -25.70 9.87
C LYS A 328 2.86 -25.86 9.95
N TYR A 329 2.34 -26.10 11.14
CA TYR A 329 0.91 -25.99 11.42
C TYR A 329 0.53 -24.50 11.44
N ILE A 330 -0.41 -24.09 10.59
CA ILE A 330 -0.77 -22.69 10.39
C ILE A 330 -2.16 -22.43 10.98
N ILE A 331 -2.21 -21.54 11.98
CA ILE A 331 -3.45 -20.97 12.49
C ILE A 331 -3.68 -19.62 11.81
N ALA A 332 -4.71 -19.54 11.00
CA ALA A 332 -5.07 -18.30 10.32
C ALA A 332 -6.13 -17.53 11.12
N ILE A 333 -5.96 -16.20 11.22
CA ILE A 333 -6.99 -15.27 11.72
C ILE A 333 -7.39 -14.39 10.54
N THR A 334 -8.68 -14.44 10.16
CA THR A 334 -9.10 -13.80 8.92
C THR A 334 -10.45 -13.08 9.03
N GLY A 335 -10.53 -11.93 8.38
CA GLY A 335 -11.73 -11.16 8.20
C GLY A 335 -11.66 -10.45 6.84
N MET A 336 -12.70 -10.51 6.04
CA MET A 336 -12.71 -10.02 4.66
C MET A 336 -13.88 -9.06 4.41
N LEU A 337 -13.73 -8.20 3.40
CA LEU A 337 -14.81 -7.34 2.93
C LEU A 337 -15.69 -8.10 1.91
N ALA A 338 -17.00 -7.88 1.96
CA ALA A 338 -17.98 -8.60 1.14
C ALA A 338 -17.94 -8.21 -0.34
N ASP A 339 -17.42 -7.04 -0.67
CA ASP A 339 -17.25 -6.52 -2.04
C ASP A 339 -16.01 -7.05 -2.77
N LYS A 340 -15.22 -7.89 -2.12
CA LYS A 340 -14.06 -8.56 -2.71
C LYS A 340 -14.42 -9.98 -3.22
N ASP A 341 -13.58 -10.52 -4.09
CA ASP A 341 -13.73 -11.91 -4.54
C ASP A 341 -13.30 -12.90 -3.46
N VAL A 342 -14.12 -12.99 -2.40
CA VAL A 342 -13.89 -13.86 -1.26
C VAL A 342 -13.84 -15.33 -1.65
N SER A 343 -14.70 -15.74 -2.61
CA SER A 343 -14.81 -17.15 -2.98
C SER A 343 -13.55 -17.68 -3.65
N THR A 344 -12.99 -16.92 -4.60
CA THR A 344 -11.72 -17.27 -5.25
C THR A 344 -10.56 -17.19 -4.24
N SER A 345 -10.54 -16.15 -3.39
CA SER A 345 -9.50 -15.97 -2.38
C SER A 345 -9.44 -17.13 -1.39
N VAL A 346 -10.57 -17.57 -0.86
CA VAL A 346 -10.64 -18.71 0.07
C VAL A 346 -10.24 -20.02 -0.62
N LYS A 347 -10.68 -20.24 -1.87
CA LYS A 347 -10.30 -21.42 -2.66
C LYS A 347 -8.79 -21.50 -2.91
N LEU A 348 -8.13 -20.37 -3.16
CA LEU A 348 -6.67 -20.32 -3.34
C LEU A 348 -5.90 -20.76 -2.09
N LEU A 349 -6.49 -20.59 -0.90
CA LEU A 349 -5.90 -20.98 0.39
C LEU A 349 -6.20 -22.43 0.79
N ASP A 350 -6.82 -23.22 -0.09
CA ASP A 350 -6.98 -24.66 0.10
C ASP A 350 -5.63 -25.34 0.33
N GLY A 351 -5.52 -26.13 1.41
CA GLY A 351 -4.30 -26.81 1.82
C GLY A 351 -3.18 -25.89 2.36
N VAL A 352 -3.49 -24.65 2.72
CA VAL A 352 -2.52 -23.69 3.28
C VAL A 352 -2.67 -23.52 4.79
N PHE A 353 -3.90 -23.50 5.27
CA PHE A 353 -4.21 -23.33 6.68
C PHE A 353 -4.72 -24.63 7.28
N ASP A 354 -4.25 -24.96 8.47
CA ASP A 354 -4.70 -26.13 9.23
C ASP A 354 -5.88 -25.79 10.14
N ARG A 355 -5.93 -24.55 10.61
CA ARG A 355 -6.99 -24.01 11.45
C ARG A 355 -7.32 -22.57 11.04
N VAL A 356 -8.60 -22.21 11.02
CA VAL A 356 -9.05 -20.87 10.65
C VAL A 356 -9.95 -20.27 11.72
N TYR A 357 -9.59 -19.08 12.17
CA TYR A 357 -10.39 -18.23 13.05
C TYR A 357 -10.95 -17.07 12.23
N THR A 358 -12.27 -17.04 12.06
CA THR A 358 -12.94 -15.93 11.38
C THR A 358 -13.38 -14.89 12.40
N VAL A 359 -13.07 -13.62 12.12
CA VAL A 359 -13.26 -12.50 13.05
C VAL A 359 -14.02 -11.35 12.38
N PRO A 360 -14.71 -10.48 13.16
CA PRO A 360 -15.31 -9.27 12.63
C PRO A 360 -14.22 -8.30 12.17
N VAL A 361 -14.59 -7.43 11.22
CA VAL A 361 -13.80 -6.25 10.79
C VAL A 361 -14.71 -5.04 10.97
N HIS A 362 -14.25 -3.98 11.61
CA HIS A 362 -15.02 -2.77 11.87
C HIS A 362 -15.14 -1.90 10.59
N ASN A 363 -15.83 -2.44 9.61
CA ASN A 363 -16.10 -1.75 8.35
C ASN A 363 -17.51 -2.10 7.85
N PRO A 364 -18.31 -1.13 7.37
CA PRO A 364 -19.68 -1.40 6.90
C PRO A 364 -19.75 -2.37 5.73
N ARG A 365 -18.66 -2.59 5.00
CA ARG A 365 -18.55 -3.56 3.90
C ARG A 365 -18.06 -4.94 4.36
N ALA A 366 -17.84 -5.15 5.66
CA ALA A 366 -17.31 -6.40 6.18
C ALA A 366 -18.24 -7.58 5.90
N MET A 367 -17.68 -8.73 5.54
CA MET A 367 -18.40 -9.98 5.52
C MET A 367 -18.61 -10.47 6.95
N HIS A 368 -19.83 -10.88 7.27
CA HIS A 368 -20.12 -11.43 8.59
C HIS A 368 -19.25 -12.68 8.87
N PRO A 369 -18.58 -12.79 10.04
CA PRO A 369 -17.65 -13.88 10.33
C PRO A 369 -18.23 -15.29 10.10
N ALA A 370 -19.48 -15.53 10.48
CA ALA A 370 -20.13 -16.82 10.25
C ALA A 370 -20.31 -17.17 8.76
N LYS A 371 -20.51 -16.17 7.89
CA LYS A 371 -20.56 -16.38 6.43
C LYS A 371 -19.17 -16.69 5.87
N LEU A 372 -18.14 -16.03 6.40
CA LEU A 372 -16.75 -16.30 6.03
C LEU A 372 -16.34 -17.71 6.47
N MET A 373 -16.70 -18.09 7.70
CA MET A 373 -16.50 -19.44 8.25
C MET A 373 -17.07 -20.51 7.33
N GLN A 374 -18.33 -20.36 6.86
CA GLN A 374 -18.97 -21.31 5.95
C GLN A 374 -18.23 -21.47 4.60
N LYS A 375 -17.48 -20.45 4.17
CA LYS A 375 -16.66 -20.54 2.96
C LYS A 375 -15.37 -21.32 3.22
N TYR A 376 -14.69 -21.07 4.36
CA TYR A 376 -13.48 -21.78 4.76
C TYR A 376 -13.76 -23.24 5.13
N ALA A 377 -14.88 -23.55 5.80
CA ALA A 377 -15.29 -24.90 6.18
C ALA A 377 -15.44 -25.87 4.99
N LYS A 378 -15.39 -25.41 3.75
CA LYS A 378 -15.34 -26.25 2.55
C LYS A 378 -13.93 -26.83 2.29
N PHE A 379 -12.90 -26.27 2.90
CA PHE A 379 -11.50 -26.54 2.63
C PHE A 379 -10.69 -26.81 3.91
N VAL A 380 -11.16 -26.34 5.07
CA VAL A 380 -10.51 -26.48 6.37
C VAL A 380 -11.55 -26.95 7.39
N ASP A 381 -11.37 -28.18 7.91
CA ASP A 381 -12.31 -28.79 8.86
C ASP A 381 -12.35 -28.03 10.19
N ASP A 382 -11.21 -27.53 10.67
CA ASP A 382 -11.08 -26.80 11.94
C ASP A 382 -11.24 -25.30 11.73
N THR A 383 -12.49 -24.87 11.57
CA THR A 383 -12.83 -23.46 11.36
C THR A 383 -13.79 -22.98 12.45
N VAL A 384 -13.42 -21.90 13.15
CA VAL A 384 -14.15 -21.34 14.31
C VAL A 384 -14.36 -19.83 14.11
N THR A 385 -15.50 -19.33 14.60
CA THR A 385 -15.80 -17.89 14.60
C THR A 385 -15.56 -17.32 16.00
N PHE A 386 -14.90 -16.14 16.05
CA PHE A 386 -14.65 -15.39 17.27
C PHE A 386 -15.41 -14.04 17.23
N GLU A 387 -15.70 -13.52 18.43
CA GLU A 387 -16.39 -12.23 18.59
C GLU A 387 -15.42 -11.03 18.44
N SER A 388 -14.10 -11.23 18.67
CA SER A 388 -13.07 -10.21 18.43
C SER A 388 -11.79 -10.82 17.89
N ALA A 389 -11.03 -9.99 17.17
CA ALA A 389 -9.74 -10.36 16.60
C ALA A 389 -8.68 -10.57 17.69
N GLU A 390 -8.74 -9.78 18.77
CA GLU A 390 -7.83 -9.87 19.91
C GLU A 390 -7.99 -11.21 20.64
N HIS A 391 -9.23 -11.65 20.91
CA HIS A 391 -9.48 -12.93 21.55
C HIS A 391 -9.02 -14.09 20.65
N ALA A 392 -9.29 -14.02 19.35
CA ALA A 392 -8.79 -15.02 18.40
C ALA A 392 -7.25 -15.05 18.39
N PHE A 393 -6.60 -13.90 18.45
CA PHE A 393 -5.14 -13.81 18.51
C PHE A 393 -4.59 -14.40 19.80
N ASP A 394 -5.15 -14.06 20.96
CA ASP A 394 -4.71 -14.62 22.26
C ASP A 394 -4.78 -16.15 22.26
N MET A 395 -5.87 -16.72 21.77
CA MET A 395 -6.03 -18.18 21.69
C MET A 395 -5.01 -18.82 20.74
N ALA A 396 -4.80 -18.22 19.55
CA ALA A 396 -3.83 -18.71 18.56
C ALA A 396 -2.39 -18.57 19.08
N PHE A 397 -2.07 -17.44 19.70
CA PHE A 397 -0.73 -17.14 20.22
C PHE A 397 -0.35 -18.05 21.39
N GLU A 398 -1.27 -18.29 22.34
CA GLU A 398 -1.06 -19.22 23.44
C GLU A 398 -0.92 -20.68 22.97
N GLN A 399 -1.63 -21.06 21.91
CA GLN A 399 -1.43 -22.36 21.28
C GLN A 399 -0.05 -22.44 20.62
N ALA A 400 0.33 -21.42 19.86
CA ALA A 400 1.60 -21.38 19.14
C ALA A 400 2.82 -21.37 20.07
N LYS A 401 2.72 -20.81 21.28
CA LYS A 401 3.76 -20.90 22.31
C LYS A 401 3.99 -22.33 22.82
N LYS A 402 2.94 -23.15 22.82
CA LYS A 402 2.99 -24.53 23.33
C LYS A 402 3.33 -25.56 22.26
N THR A 403 3.10 -25.22 21.02
CA THR A 403 3.27 -26.10 19.86
C THR A 403 4.06 -25.36 18.79
N ASP A 404 4.70 -26.06 17.88
CA ASP A 404 5.48 -25.41 16.81
C ASP A 404 4.59 -24.88 15.66
N CYS A 405 3.60 -24.05 16.00
CA CYS A 405 2.66 -23.45 15.08
C CYS A 405 3.07 -22.02 14.67
N ALA A 406 2.59 -21.57 13.52
CA ALA A 406 2.64 -20.17 13.14
C ALA A 406 1.24 -19.55 13.10
N VAL A 407 1.14 -18.27 13.48
CA VAL A 407 -0.09 -17.48 13.40
C VAL A 407 0.00 -16.56 12.21
N VAL A 408 -0.98 -16.62 11.31
CA VAL A 408 -1.05 -15.76 10.11
C VAL A 408 -2.35 -14.95 10.16
N ILE A 409 -2.23 -13.63 10.19
CA ILE A 409 -3.37 -12.72 10.14
C ILE A 409 -3.49 -12.15 8.73
N CYS A 410 -4.67 -12.32 8.08
CA CYS A 410 -4.86 -11.88 6.70
C CYS A 410 -6.32 -11.62 6.33
N GLY A 411 -6.56 -11.17 5.09
CA GLY A 411 -7.88 -11.03 4.49
C GLY A 411 -8.36 -9.59 4.35
N SER A 412 -7.77 -8.64 5.10
CA SER A 412 -8.15 -7.23 5.01
C SER A 412 -7.07 -6.32 5.60
N LEU A 413 -6.82 -5.17 4.94
CA LEU A 413 -6.02 -4.09 5.50
C LEU A 413 -6.68 -3.46 6.74
N TYR A 414 -8.01 -3.46 6.80
CA TYR A 414 -8.73 -2.96 7.98
C TYR A 414 -8.50 -3.86 9.18
N LEU A 415 -8.65 -5.18 9.02
CA LEU A 415 -8.30 -6.12 10.09
C LEU A 415 -6.84 -5.96 10.54
N ALA A 416 -5.93 -5.85 9.57
CA ALA A 416 -4.52 -5.67 9.89
C ALA A 416 -4.28 -4.40 10.71
N GLY A 417 -4.92 -3.28 10.35
CA GLY A 417 -4.80 -2.01 11.08
C GLY A 417 -5.40 -2.08 12.49
N GLU A 418 -6.54 -2.74 12.64
CA GLU A 418 -7.21 -2.89 13.93
C GLU A 418 -6.38 -3.70 14.92
N ILE A 419 -5.82 -4.84 14.48
CA ILE A 419 -5.16 -5.78 15.39
C ILE A 419 -3.66 -5.55 15.58
N ARG A 420 -2.99 -4.90 14.61
CA ARG A 420 -1.54 -4.70 14.63
C ARG A 420 -1.01 -4.07 15.93
N PRO A 421 -1.59 -2.98 16.46
CA PRO A 421 -1.12 -2.38 17.71
C PRO A 421 -1.25 -3.34 18.91
N TYR A 422 -2.33 -4.11 18.96
CA TYR A 422 -2.55 -5.12 20.01
C TYR A 422 -1.46 -6.19 19.98
N ILE A 423 -1.17 -6.74 18.79
CA ILE A 423 -0.14 -7.76 18.60
C ILE A 423 1.23 -7.25 19.04
N ILE A 424 1.63 -6.06 18.58
CA ILE A 424 2.92 -5.46 18.91
C ILE A 424 3.08 -5.31 20.44
N ASN A 425 2.06 -4.78 21.12
CA ASN A 425 2.08 -4.60 22.56
C ASN A 425 2.15 -5.94 23.30
N LYS A 426 1.40 -6.94 22.84
CA LYS A 426 1.40 -8.28 23.44
C LYS A 426 2.75 -8.97 23.30
N VAL A 427 3.32 -8.98 22.09
CA VAL A 427 4.64 -9.58 21.80
C VAL A 427 5.74 -8.90 22.61
N LYS A 428 5.69 -7.57 22.73
CA LYS A 428 6.65 -6.80 23.53
C LYS A 428 6.59 -7.19 25.01
N ALA A 429 5.38 -7.25 25.58
CA ALA A 429 5.18 -7.62 26.97
C ALA A 429 5.66 -9.06 27.28
N GLU A 430 5.47 -10.00 26.35
CA GLU A 430 5.96 -11.38 26.48
C GLU A 430 7.50 -11.43 26.44
N ASN A 431 8.14 -10.71 25.53
CA ASN A 431 9.60 -10.68 25.45
C ASN A 431 10.24 -10.08 26.71
N GLU A 432 9.67 -9.00 27.25
CA GLU A 432 10.13 -8.39 28.51
C GLU A 432 9.93 -9.32 29.72
N SER A 433 8.94 -10.22 29.67
CA SER A 433 8.68 -11.23 30.72
C SER A 433 9.62 -12.42 30.63
N ALA A 434 10.09 -12.77 29.43
CA ALA A 434 11.01 -13.89 29.19
C ALA A 434 12.48 -13.54 29.53
N GLU A 435 12.82 -12.22 29.55
CA GLU A 435 14.16 -11.73 29.94
C GLU A 435 14.35 -11.56 31.45
N LYS A 436 13.27 -11.66 32.23
CA LYS A 436 13.28 -11.62 33.72
C LYS A 436 13.29 -13.00 34.33
#